data_fe0204010d11faea5fec410445a1deb0
#
_entry.id   fe0204010d11faea5fec410445a1deb0
#
_cell.length_a   1.000
_cell.length_b   1.000
_cell.length_c   1.000
_cell.angle_alpha   90.00
_cell.angle_beta   90.00
_cell.angle_gamma   90.00
#
_symmetry.space_group_name_H-M   'P 1'
#
loop_
_entity.id
_entity.type
_entity.pdbx_description
1 polymer ?
#
loop_
_entity_poly.entity_id
_entity_poly.type
_entity_poly.pdbx_seq_one_letter_code
_entity_poly.pdbx_strand_id
1 'polypeptide(L)'
;FLPNKNFDYLTLPSFILFLNFILFAFYQIFSKNKTSMSNYYLVVVLFYFILKFTRISEFGVDLPAATFSILAIYYFIRFSEVITIEVKKECFYLISLFSIFSILIKLSTLPIILLPIFLYFKYFKDLKDSIFKFNYLFIYFLLIIFLIQQFIYTGCIFFPTNLTCLNVNWFNEDNINLSHKLELINKSYSLARDIYTPEEYLKNYNWL
;
A
#
# COMPACT_ATOMS: atom_id res chain seq x y z
N PHE A 1 -7.60 -20.36 -19.95
CA PHE A 1 -7.64 -19.85 -18.56
C PHE A 1 -8.95 -19.12 -18.33
N LEU A 2 -10.04 -19.86 -18.14
CA LEU A 2 -11.29 -19.32 -17.61
C LEU A 2 -11.18 -19.41 -16.09
N PRO A 3 -11.45 -18.33 -15.34
CA PRO A 3 -11.45 -18.39 -13.90
C PRO A 3 -12.53 -19.37 -13.44
N ASN A 4 -12.17 -20.21 -12.49
CA ASN A 4 -13.09 -21.11 -11.81
C ASN A 4 -14.33 -20.33 -11.35
N LYS A 5 -15.49 -20.97 -11.32
CA LYS A 5 -16.84 -20.41 -11.17
C LYS A 5 -17.12 -19.49 -9.96
N ASN A 6 -16.15 -19.25 -9.12
CA ASN A 6 -16.21 -18.26 -8.04
C ASN A 6 -15.30 -17.08 -8.42
N PHE A 7 -15.86 -16.17 -9.23
CA PHE A 7 -15.32 -14.81 -9.30
C PHE A 7 -15.46 -14.25 -7.88
N ASP A 8 -14.37 -14.33 -7.12
CA ASP A 8 -14.35 -13.76 -5.78
C ASP A 8 -14.67 -12.28 -5.92
N TYR A 9 -15.77 -11.85 -5.29
CA TYR A 9 -16.23 -10.45 -5.28
C TYR A 9 -15.13 -9.47 -4.87
N LEU A 10 -14.06 -9.95 -4.27
CA LEU A 10 -12.85 -9.20 -3.89
C LEU A 10 -11.93 -8.85 -5.09
N THR A 11 -11.99 -9.61 -6.19
CA THR A 11 -11.13 -9.35 -7.37
C THR A 11 -11.68 -8.24 -8.24
N LEU A 12 -13.00 -8.04 -8.27
CA LEU A 12 -13.64 -7.03 -9.08
C LEU A 12 -13.25 -5.59 -8.71
N PRO A 13 -13.29 -5.17 -7.42
CA PRO A 13 -12.83 -3.84 -7.02
C PRO A 13 -11.35 -3.62 -7.35
N SER A 14 -10.50 -4.63 -7.16
CA SER A 14 -9.07 -4.55 -7.48
C SER A 14 -8.84 -4.36 -8.98
N PHE A 15 -9.61 -5.07 -9.81
CA PHE A 15 -9.56 -4.94 -11.26
C PHE A 15 -10.03 -3.55 -11.73
N ILE A 16 -11.13 -3.04 -11.17
CA ILE A 16 -11.65 -1.70 -11.47
C ILE A 16 -10.62 -0.63 -11.10
N LEU A 17 -10.01 -0.73 -9.92
CA LEU A 17 -8.95 0.18 -9.48
C LEU A 17 -7.77 0.17 -10.44
N PHE A 18 -7.33 -1.01 -10.84
CA PHE A 18 -6.24 -1.20 -11.78
C PHE A 18 -6.54 -0.58 -13.16
N LEU A 19 -7.76 -0.81 -13.68
CA LEU A 19 -8.18 -0.25 -14.96
C LEU A 19 -8.24 1.28 -14.91
N ASN A 20 -8.77 1.85 -13.82
CA ASN A 20 -8.76 3.30 -13.61
C ASN A 20 -7.34 3.86 -13.52
N PHE A 21 -6.41 3.14 -12.88
CA PHE A 21 -5.01 3.53 -12.83
C PHE A 21 -4.38 3.55 -14.24
N ILE A 22 -4.64 2.53 -15.05
CA ILE A 22 -4.16 2.48 -16.45
C ILE A 22 -4.69 3.68 -17.24
N LEU A 23 -5.99 3.94 -17.18
CA LEU A 23 -6.61 5.09 -17.85
C LEU A 23 -6.02 6.42 -17.39
N PHE A 24 -5.82 6.58 -16.08
CA PHE A 24 -5.16 7.75 -15.50
C PHE A 24 -3.72 7.92 -16.06
N ALA A 25 -2.94 6.84 -16.08
CA ALA A 25 -1.57 6.87 -16.54
C ALA A 25 -1.50 7.24 -18.04
N PHE A 26 -2.33 6.63 -18.89
CA PHE A 26 -2.44 7.00 -20.29
C PHE A 26 -2.84 8.47 -20.46
N TYR A 27 -3.86 8.93 -19.74
CA TYR A 27 -4.27 10.32 -19.80
C TYR A 27 -3.12 11.28 -19.43
N GLN A 28 -2.37 11.01 -18.35
CA GLN A 28 -1.24 11.85 -17.95
C GLN A 28 -0.10 11.88 -18.97
N ILE A 29 0.21 10.71 -19.57
CA ILE A 29 1.29 10.59 -20.56
C ILE A 29 0.93 11.34 -21.86
N PHE A 30 -0.30 11.17 -22.34
CA PHE A 30 -0.70 11.70 -23.65
C PHE A 30 -1.26 13.13 -23.61
N SER A 31 -1.84 13.58 -22.49
CA SER A 31 -2.43 14.92 -22.38
C SER A 31 -1.40 16.03 -22.18
N LYS A 32 -0.21 15.71 -21.68
CA LYS A 32 0.84 16.69 -21.39
C LYS A 32 1.97 16.57 -22.41
N ASN A 33 2.05 17.57 -23.30
CA ASN A 33 3.15 17.71 -24.28
C ASN A 33 4.53 17.96 -23.65
N LYS A 34 4.68 17.89 -22.33
CA LYS A 34 5.97 18.07 -21.65
C LYS A 34 6.49 16.74 -21.12
N THR A 35 7.70 16.43 -21.54
CA THR A 35 8.50 15.37 -20.94
C THR A 35 8.78 15.73 -19.48
N SER A 36 8.13 15.02 -18.55
CA SER A 36 8.34 15.19 -17.10
C SER A 36 8.82 13.87 -16.50
N MET A 37 9.59 13.96 -15.42
CA MET A 37 10.07 12.77 -14.72
C MET A 37 8.92 11.91 -14.21
N SER A 38 7.83 12.56 -13.77
CA SER A 38 6.61 11.88 -13.35
C SER A 38 5.95 11.08 -14.48
N ASN A 39 5.99 11.56 -15.74
CA ASN A 39 5.48 10.82 -16.88
C ASN A 39 6.39 9.62 -17.24
N TYR A 40 7.70 9.77 -17.19
CA TYR A 40 8.62 8.63 -17.38
C TYR A 40 8.38 7.55 -16.34
N TYR A 41 8.19 7.94 -15.07
CA TYR A 41 7.84 6.99 -14.02
C TYR A 41 6.57 6.20 -14.37
N LEU A 42 5.50 6.86 -14.84
CA LEU A 42 4.27 6.18 -15.23
C LEU A 42 4.48 5.19 -16.39
N VAL A 43 5.32 5.54 -17.38
CA VAL A 43 5.65 4.62 -18.49
C VAL A 43 6.32 3.34 -17.96
N VAL A 44 7.31 3.49 -17.06
CA VAL A 44 8.00 2.34 -16.46
C VAL A 44 7.02 1.47 -15.65
N VAL A 45 6.14 2.10 -14.88
CA VAL A 45 5.13 1.40 -14.09
C VAL A 45 4.12 0.67 -14.97
N LEU A 46 3.64 1.29 -16.05
CA LEU A 46 2.74 0.63 -17.00
C LEU A 46 3.41 -0.60 -17.61
N PHE A 47 4.68 -0.48 -18.00
CA PHE A 47 5.43 -1.62 -18.51
C PHE A 47 5.52 -2.75 -17.47
N TYR A 48 5.83 -2.43 -16.22
CA TYR A 48 5.82 -3.40 -15.13
C TYR A 48 4.46 -4.09 -14.98
N PHE A 49 3.36 -3.33 -15.00
CA PHE A 49 2.03 -3.91 -14.88
C PHE A 49 1.63 -4.78 -16.08
N ILE A 50 2.04 -4.43 -17.30
CA ILE A 50 1.83 -5.27 -18.47
C ILE A 50 2.52 -6.63 -18.28
N LEU A 51 3.76 -6.63 -17.81
CA LEU A 51 4.50 -7.88 -17.53
C LEU A 51 3.85 -8.72 -16.43
N LYS A 52 3.18 -8.07 -15.47
CA LYS A 52 2.51 -8.73 -14.34
C LYS A 52 1.03 -9.04 -14.59
N PHE A 53 0.49 -8.63 -15.74
CA PHE A 53 -0.94 -8.77 -16.04
C PHE A 53 -1.46 -10.21 -15.93
N THR A 54 -0.67 -11.18 -16.37
CA THR A 54 -1.02 -12.61 -16.31
C THR A 54 -1.16 -13.15 -14.88
N ARG A 55 -0.63 -12.41 -13.89
CA ARG A 55 -0.62 -12.80 -12.48
C ARG A 55 -1.56 -11.97 -11.61
N ILE A 56 -2.44 -11.16 -12.21
CA ILE A 56 -3.36 -10.28 -11.45
C ILE A 56 -4.24 -11.08 -10.48
N SER A 57 -4.68 -12.28 -10.86
CA SER A 57 -5.50 -13.13 -9.99
C SER A 57 -4.76 -13.67 -8.76
N GLU A 58 -3.42 -13.65 -8.77
CA GLU A 58 -2.60 -14.14 -7.66
C GLU A 58 -2.34 -13.07 -6.60
N PHE A 59 -2.53 -11.78 -6.94
CA PHE A 59 -2.09 -10.70 -6.07
C PHE A 59 -3.08 -10.30 -4.97
N GLY A 60 -4.35 -10.75 -5.00
CA GLY A 60 -5.32 -10.43 -3.97
C GLY A 60 -5.30 -8.94 -3.56
N VAL A 61 -5.05 -8.66 -2.29
CA VAL A 61 -4.93 -7.30 -1.74
C VAL A 61 -3.62 -6.59 -2.10
N ASP A 62 -2.63 -7.30 -2.64
CA ASP A 62 -1.31 -6.73 -2.96
C ASP A 62 -1.37 -5.74 -4.12
N LEU A 63 -2.20 -6.02 -5.11
CA LEU A 63 -2.35 -5.15 -6.27
C LEU A 63 -2.95 -3.78 -5.92
N PRO A 64 -4.05 -3.66 -5.16
CA PRO A 64 -4.55 -2.37 -4.71
C PRO A 64 -3.54 -1.60 -3.86
N ALA A 65 -2.87 -2.27 -2.91
CA ALA A 65 -1.87 -1.64 -2.05
C ALA A 65 -0.69 -1.11 -2.87
N ALA A 66 -0.19 -1.89 -3.84
CA ALA A 66 0.86 -1.47 -4.76
C ALA A 66 0.42 -0.29 -5.62
N THR A 67 -0.81 -0.29 -6.15
CA THR A 67 -1.36 0.79 -6.98
C THR A 67 -1.38 2.11 -6.21
N PHE A 68 -1.86 2.12 -4.96
CA PHE A 68 -1.84 3.32 -4.14
C PHE A 68 -0.43 3.77 -3.77
N SER A 69 0.48 2.84 -3.49
CA SER A 69 1.90 3.17 -3.27
C SER A 69 2.53 3.84 -4.49
N ILE A 70 2.24 3.33 -5.68
CA ILE A 70 2.72 3.89 -6.95
C ILE A 70 2.16 5.29 -7.18
N LEU A 71 0.87 5.52 -6.90
CA LEU A 71 0.27 6.84 -6.97
C LEU A 71 0.91 7.82 -5.98
N ALA A 72 1.20 7.38 -4.76
CA ALA A 72 1.91 8.20 -3.78
C ALA A 72 3.31 8.62 -4.29
N ILE A 73 4.08 7.68 -4.87
CA ILE A 73 5.38 7.97 -5.46
C ILE A 73 5.25 8.89 -6.69
N TYR A 74 4.26 8.68 -7.54
CA TYR A 74 4.00 9.55 -8.69
C TYR A 74 3.79 11.01 -8.25
N TYR A 75 2.92 11.24 -7.27
CA TYR A 75 2.66 12.59 -6.77
C TYR A 75 3.85 13.17 -6.00
N PHE A 76 4.68 12.34 -5.38
CA PHE A 76 5.94 12.76 -4.76
C PHE A 76 6.93 13.30 -5.81
N ILE A 77 7.10 12.61 -6.93
CA ILE A 77 7.92 13.08 -8.05
C ILE A 77 7.34 14.39 -8.61
N ARG A 78 6.02 14.41 -8.86
CA ARG A 78 5.32 15.59 -9.37
C ARG A 78 5.43 16.79 -8.42
N PHE A 79 5.41 16.58 -7.12
CA PHE A 79 5.62 17.64 -6.13
C PHE A 79 6.96 18.37 -6.35
N SER A 80 8.02 17.65 -6.74
CA SER A 80 9.33 18.25 -7.02
C SER A 80 9.38 19.02 -8.33
N GLU A 81 8.52 18.70 -9.29
CA GLU A 81 8.46 19.36 -10.61
C GLU A 81 7.62 20.63 -10.61
N VAL A 82 6.70 20.77 -9.67
CA VAL A 82 5.76 21.88 -9.61
C VAL A 82 6.36 23.08 -8.88
N ILE A 83 6.14 24.27 -9.43
CA ILE A 83 6.64 25.55 -8.88
C ILE A 83 5.60 26.17 -7.94
N THR A 84 4.31 26.13 -8.33
CA THR A 84 3.24 26.81 -7.60
C THR A 84 2.93 26.12 -6.27
N ILE A 85 2.84 26.91 -5.21
CA ILE A 85 2.63 26.41 -3.85
C ILE A 85 1.26 25.73 -3.69
N GLU A 86 0.25 26.18 -4.40
CA GLU A 86 -1.09 25.60 -4.34
C GLU A 86 -1.11 24.18 -4.87
N VAL A 87 -0.49 23.94 -6.03
CA VAL A 87 -0.37 22.59 -6.61
C VAL A 87 0.55 21.71 -5.76
N LYS A 88 1.58 22.27 -5.11
CA LYS A 88 2.37 21.51 -4.12
C LYS A 88 1.53 21.05 -2.94
N LYS A 89 0.63 21.91 -2.41
CA LYS A 89 -0.28 21.52 -1.32
C LYS A 89 -1.25 20.42 -1.74
N GLU A 90 -1.74 20.47 -2.98
CA GLU A 90 -2.59 19.43 -3.54
C GLU A 90 -1.82 18.10 -3.70
N CYS A 91 -0.61 18.14 -4.27
CA CYS A 91 0.25 16.96 -4.38
C CYS A 91 0.54 16.36 -2.99
N PHE A 92 0.85 17.19 -1.99
CA PHE A 92 1.11 16.72 -0.63
C PHE A 92 -0.13 16.04 -0.01
N TYR A 93 -1.33 16.59 -0.23
CA TYR A 93 -2.58 15.94 0.18
C TYR A 93 -2.73 14.56 -0.48
N LEU A 94 -2.54 14.46 -1.80
CA LEU A 94 -2.68 13.20 -2.54
C LEU A 94 -1.63 12.18 -2.14
N ILE A 95 -0.38 12.59 -1.87
CA ILE A 95 0.67 11.70 -1.34
C ILE A 95 0.22 11.13 0.00
N SER A 96 -0.26 11.98 0.91
CA SER A 96 -0.73 11.56 2.22
C SER A 96 -1.91 10.60 2.13
N LEU A 97 -2.90 10.93 1.29
CA LEU A 97 -4.10 10.13 1.07
C LEU A 97 -3.76 8.74 0.53
N PHE A 98 -2.96 8.67 -0.55
CA PHE A 98 -2.60 7.38 -1.16
C PHE A 98 -1.66 6.55 -0.28
N SER A 99 -0.77 7.19 0.48
CA SER A 99 0.05 6.48 1.48
C SER A 99 -0.82 5.82 2.54
N ILE A 100 -1.82 6.53 3.05
CA ILE A 100 -2.75 5.98 4.04
C ILE A 100 -3.58 4.84 3.43
N PHE A 101 -4.18 5.01 2.25
CA PHE A 101 -4.92 3.94 1.60
C PHE A 101 -4.07 2.69 1.38
N SER A 102 -2.82 2.84 0.98
CA SER A 102 -1.91 1.71 0.82
C SER A 102 -1.73 0.95 2.14
N ILE A 103 -1.51 1.67 3.26
CA ILE A 103 -1.31 1.08 4.59
C ILE A 103 -2.59 0.41 5.10
N LEU A 104 -3.77 1.03 4.88
CA LEU A 104 -5.06 0.47 5.28
C LEU A 104 -5.34 -0.87 4.61
N ILE A 105 -4.87 -1.06 3.37
CA ILE A 105 -5.03 -2.30 2.62
C ILE A 105 -3.98 -3.33 3.04
N LYS A 106 -2.73 -2.90 3.22
CA LYS A 106 -1.63 -3.80 3.56
C LYS A 106 -0.61 -3.12 4.47
N LEU A 107 -0.52 -3.55 5.70
CA LEU A 107 0.36 -2.94 6.70
C LEU A 107 1.86 -2.99 6.30
N SER A 108 2.28 -3.98 5.49
CA SER A 108 3.67 -4.06 4.99
C SER A 108 4.08 -2.87 4.11
N THR A 109 3.13 -2.06 3.62
CA THR A 109 3.43 -0.82 2.89
C THR A 109 3.66 0.39 3.81
N LEU A 110 3.69 0.19 5.13
CA LEU A 110 3.94 1.25 6.13
C LEU A 110 5.11 2.18 5.78
N PRO A 111 6.25 1.72 5.22
CA PRO A 111 7.34 2.61 4.84
C PRO A 111 6.96 3.74 3.88
N ILE A 112 5.85 3.62 3.12
CA ILE A 112 5.41 4.65 2.17
C ILE A 112 5.02 5.97 2.89
N ILE A 113 4.67 5.91 4.18
CA ILE A 113 4.33 7.08 4.99
C ILE A 113 5.53 8.02 5.19
N LEU A 114 6.74 7.52 5.02
CA LEU A 114 7.95 8.35 5.09
C LEU A 114 7.96 9.44 4.02
N LEU A 115 7.26 9.26 2.88
CA LEU A 115 7.19 10.27 1.82
C LEU A 115 6.50 11.56 2.29
N PRO A 116 5.24 11.53 2.78
CA PRO A 116 4.61 12.75 3.27
C PRO A 116 5.31 13.31 4.51
N ILE A 117 5.85 12.47 5.41
CA ILE A 117 6.61 12.92 6.59
C ILE A 117 7.84 13.71 6.14
N PHE A 118 8.64 13.18 5.21
CA PHE A 118 9.82 13.84 4.67
C PHE A 118 9.47 15.19 4.05
N LEU A 119 8.44 15.26 3.21
CA LEU A 119 7.99 16.50 2.59
C LEU A 119 7.51 17.52 3.62
N TYR A 120 6.79 17.07 4.64
CA TYR A 120 6.33 17.93 5.71
C TYR A 120 7.49 18.62 6.44
N PHE A 121 8.50 17.87 6.84
CA PHE A 121 9.67 18.45 7.51
C PHE A 121 10.47 19.36 6.59
N LYS A 122 10.68 18.99 5.33
CA LYS A 122 11.43 19.78 4.37
C LYS A 122 10.75 21.10 4.00
N TYR A 123 9.42 21.09 3.91
CA TYR A 123 8.60 22.24 3.49
C TYR A 123 7.64 22.70 4.59
N PHE A 124 8.07 22.59 5.84
CA PHE A 124 7.22 22.85 7.02
C PHE A 124 6.50 24.19 6.95
N LYS A 125 7.20 25.27 6.60
CA LYS A 125 6.64 26.63 6.55
C LYS A 125 5.46 26.75 5.58
N ASP A 126 5.52 26.02 4.47
CA ASP A 126 4.52 26.10 3.38
C ASP A 126 3.36 25.14 3.60
N LEU A 127 3.60 24.03 4.31
CA LEU A 127 2.66 22.92 4.44
C LEU A 127 1.93 22.86 5.79
N LYS A 128 2.45 23.51 6.85
CA LYS A 128 1.86 23.45 8.20
C LYS A 128 0.36 23.76 8.24
N ASP A 129 -0.07 24.81 7.51
CA ASP A 129 -1.47 25.23 7.50
C ASP A 129 -2.37 24.30 6.67
N SER A 130 -1.76 23.44 5.81
CA SER A 130 -2.51 22.53 4.97
C SER A 130 -3.06 21.36 5.75
N ILE A 131 -2.33 20.86 6.77
CA ILE A 131 -2.71 19.71 7.58
C ILE A 131 -4.00 19.94 8.38
N PHE A 132 -4.29 21.21 8.75
CA PHE A 132 -5.49 21.56 9.48
C PHE A 132 -6.70 21.86 8.58
N LYS A 133 -6.56 21.73 7.24
CA LYS A 133 -7.68 21.92 6.33
C LYS A 133 -8.68 20.77 6.42
N PHE A 134 -9.94 21.07 6.12
CA PHE A 134 -11.05 20.12 6.14
C PHE A 134 -10.76 18.82 5.37
N ASN A 135 -10.04 18.90 4.25
CA ASN A 135 -9.67 17.72 3.46
C ASN A 135 -8.82 16.70 4.23
N TYR A 136 -7.93 17.16 5.14
CA TYR A 136 -7.12 16.26 5.98
C TYR A 136 -7.93 15.59 7.08
N LEU A 137 -9.07 16.17 7.47
CA LEU A 137 -9.96 15.58 8.44
C LEU A 137 -10.43 14.19 7.98
N PHE A 138 -10.66 14.02 6.68
CA PHE A 138 -11.00 12.72 6.10
C PHE A 138 -9.86 11.69 6.27
N ILE A 139 -8.60 12.09 6.06
CA ILE A 139 -7.44 11.21 6.26
C ILE A 139 -7.34 10.78 7.73
N TYR A 140 -7.49 11.72 8.67
CA TYR A 140 -7.46 11.41 10.11
C TYR A 140 -8.61 10.49 10.51
N PHE A 141 -9.80 10.71 9.98
CA PHE A 141 -10.97 9.87 10.21
C PHE A 141 -10.73 8.42 9.74
N LEU A 142 -10.17 8.24 8.53
CA LEU A 142 -9.81 6.91 8.02
C LEU A 142 -8.80 6.21 8.93
N LEU A 143 -7.76 6.92 9.38
CA LEU A 143 -6.76 6.36 10.30
C LEU A 143 -7.38 5.94 11.62
N ILE A 144 -8.23 6.78 12.21
CA ILE A 144 -8.91 6.48 13.48
C ILE A 144 -9.80 5.25 13.32
N ILE A 145 -10.62 5.17 12.26
CA ILE A 145 -11.46 4.00 12.00
C ILE A 145 -10.61 2.74 11.87
N PHE A 146 -9.51 2.81 11.14
CA PHE A 146 -8.63 1.66 10.98
C PHE A 146 -8.05 1.19 12.33
N LEU A 147 -7.54 2.11 13.15
CA LEU A 147 -6.99 1.76 14.45
C LEU A 147 -8.05 1.14 15.39
N ILE A 148 -9.27 1.70 15.37
CA ILE A 148 -10.41 1.15 16.12
C ILE A 148 -10.75 -0.25 15.60
N GLN A 149 -10.82 -0.43 14.29
CA GLN A 149 -11.13 -1.72 13.67
C GLN A 149 -10.07 -2.77 14.02
N GLN A 150 -8.78 -2.44 13.92
CA GLN A 150 -7.69 -3.33 14.31
C GLN A 150 -7.82 -3.72 15.78
N PHE A 151 -8.05 -2.75 16.65
CA PHE A 151 -8.21 -3.00 18.08
C PHE A 151 -9.41 -3.90 18.40
N ILE A 152 -10.58 -3.65 17.79
CA ILE A 152 -11.79 -4.46 18.01
C ILE A 152 -11.58 -5.91 17.57
N TYR A 153 -10.93 -6.12 16.40
CA TYR A 153 -10.76 -7.48 15.88
C TYR A 153 -9.64 -8.27 16.53
N THR A 154 -8.58 -7.60 16.94
CA THR A 154 -7.35 -8.30 17.37
C THR A 154 -6.94 -8.03 18.80
N GLY A 155 -7.53 -7.02 19.46
CA GLY A 155 -7.04 -6.51 20.76
C GLY A 155 -5.74 -5.71 20.65
N CYS A 156 -5.20 -5.53 19.44
CA CYS A 156 -3.94 -4.84 19.18
C CYS A 156 -4.15 -3.62 18.28
N ILE A 157 -3.43 -2.53 18.54
CA ILE A 157 -3.50 -1.34 17.68
C ILE A 157 -2.79 -1.60 16.33
N PHE A 158 -1.66 -2.30 16.39
CA PHE A 158 -0.89 -2.70 15.19
C PHE A 158 -0.63 -4.21 15.21
N PHE A 159 -1.61 -4.98 14.81
CA PHE A 159 -1.46 -6.43 14.65
C PHE A 159 -0.50 -6.72 13.46
N PRO A 160 0.44 -7.69 13.54
CA PRO A 160 0.63 -8.69 14.61
C PRO A 160 1.72 -8.33 15.66
N THR A 161 1.96 -7.06 15.96
CA THR A 161 3.00 -6.66 16.92
C THR A 161 2.49 -6.74 18.35
N ASN A 162 3.04 -7.64 19.17
CA ASN A 162 2.68 -7.85 20.57
C ASN A 162 2.78 -6.57 21.43
N LEU A 163 3.71 -5.66 21.09
CA LEU A 163 3.96 -4.42 21.84
C LEU A 163 2.73 -3.48 21.90
N THR A 164 1.80 -3.62 20.97
CA THR A 164 0.63 -2.75 20.87
C THR A 164 -0.67 -3.42 21.30
N CYS A 165 -0.58 -4.64 21.83
CA CYS A 165 -1.73 -5.42 22.24
C CYS A 165 -2.08 -5.13 23.71
N LEU A 166 -3.36 -4.93 23.99
CA LEU A 166 -3.88 -4.75 25.33
C LEU A 166 -4.47 -6.08 25.81
N ASN A 167 -4.33 -6.35 27.11
CA ASN A 167 -4.90 -7.55 27.72
C ASN A 167 -6.43 -7.36 27.90
N VAL A 168 -7.16 -7.66 26.83
CA VAL A 168 -8.62 -7.60 26.78
C VAL A 168 -9.20 -9.01 26.68
N ASN A 169 -10.45 -9.21 27.11
CA ASN A 169 -11.08 -10.54 27.20
C ASN A 169 -11.15 -11.32 25.87
N TRP A 170 -11.08 -10.64 24.73
CA TRP A 170 -11.10 -11.25 23.41
C TRP A 170 -9.72 -11.37 22.75
N PHE A 171 -8.66 -10.87 23.41
CA PHE A 171 -7.30 -11.04 22.94
C PHE A 171 -6.83 -12.48 23.17
N ASN A 172 -6.32 -13.11 22.11
CA ASN A 172 -5.73 -14.44 22.19
C ASN A 172 -4.31 -14.40 21.59
N GLU A 173 -3.31 -14.66 22.43
CA GLU A 173 -1.90 -14.75 22.01
C GLU A 173 -1.67 -15.83 20.97
N ASP A 174 -2.48 -16.91 20.96
CA ASP A 174 -2.39 -17.97 19.96
C ASP A 174 -2.60 -17.45 18.54
N ASN A 175 -3.42 -16.41 18.35
CA ASN A 175 -3.64 -15.79 17.05
C ASN A 175 -2.37 -15.12 16.50
N ILE A 176 -1.53 -14.53 17.35
CA ILE A 176 -0.25 -13.96 16.95
C ILE A 176 0.72 -15.06 16.56
N ASN A 177 0.83 -16.08 17.39
CA ASN A 177 1.67 -17.24 17.10
C ASN A 177 1.23 -17.96 15.82
N LEU A 178 -0.08 -18.04 15.57
CA LEU A 178 -0.65 -18.58 14.34
C LEU A 178 -0.29 -17.72 13.14
N SER A 179 -0.40 -16.38 13.25
CA SER A 179 -0.06 -15.46 12.16
C SER A 179 1.43 -15.55 11.79
N HIS A 180 2.32 -15.64 12.77
CA HIS A 180 3.75 -15.88 12.54
C HIS A 180 4.01 -17.22 11.89
N LYS A 181 3.34 -18.31 12.33
CA LYS A 181 3.45 -19.62 11.67
C LYS A 181 2.98 -19.58 10.22
N LEU A 182 1.85 -18.92 9.94
CA LEU A 182 1.34 -18.76 8.57
C LEU A 182 2.30 -17.95 7.69
N GLU A 183 2.91 -16.89 8.24
CA GLU A 183 3.92 -16.11 7.53
C GLU A 183 5.15 -16.96 7.19
N LEU A 184 5.64 -17.75 8.14
CA LEU A 184 6.73 -18.69 7.94
C LEU A 184 6.41 -19.74 6.86
N ILE A 185 5.21 -20.31 6.91
CA ILE A 185 4.72 -21.26 5.90
C ILE A 185 4.67 -20.58 4.52
N ASN A 186 4.15 -19.36 4.42
CA ASN A 186 4.08 -18.66 3.16
C ASN A 186 5.47 -18.33 2.57
N LYS A 187 6.43 -17.96 3.41
CA LYS A 187 7.81 -17.71 2.98
C LYS A 187 8.52 -19.00 2.51
N SER A 188 8.21 -20.13 3.12
CA SER A 188 8.81 -21.44 2.76
C SER A 188 8.12 -22.12 1.58
N TYR A 189 6.93 -21.66 1.21
CA TYR A 189 6.02 -22.38 0.31
C TYR A 189 6.47 -22.46 -1.15
N SER A 190 7.40 -21.61 -1.57
CA SER A 190 7.67 -21.44 -3.01
C SER A 190 8.64 -22.46 -3.61
N LEU A 191 9.49 -23.14 -2.83
CA LEU A 191 10.59 -23.91 -3.41
C LEU A 191 10.88 -25.30 -2.80
N ALA A 192 10.39 -25.62 -1.61
CA ALA A 192 10.86 -26.82 -0.92
C ALA A 192 9.78 -27.58 -0.14
N ARG A 193 8.56 -27.60 -0.64
CA ARG A 193 7.38 -28.13 0.04
C ARG A 193 7.51 -29.58 0.53
N ASP A 194 8.32 -30.39 -0.17
CA ASP A 194 8.41 -31.83 0.06
C ASP A 194 9.73 -32.27 0.75
N ILE A 195 10.67 -31.33 0.99
CA ILE A 195 12.03 -31.68 1.43
C ILE A 195 12.34 -31.14 2.83
N TYR A 196 11.79 -29.97 3.23
CA TYR A 196 12.09 -29.32 4.50
C TYR A 196 10.85 -28.87 5.24
N THR A 197 10.92 -28.88 6.58
CA THR A 197 9.95 -28.12 7.37
C THR A 197 10.15 -26.61 7.14
N PRO A 198 9.10 -25.78 7.26
CA PRO A 198 9.23 -24.32 7.11
C PRO A 198 10.32 -23.70 7.98
N GLU A 199 10.49 -24.24 9.20
CA GLU A 199 11.47 -23.78 10.19
C GLU A 199 12.90 -24.12 9.77
N GLU A 200 13.14 -25.34 9.27
CA GLU A 200 14.45 -25.77 8.75
C GLU A 200 14.85 -25.01 7.49
N TYR A 201 13.88 -24.77 6.60
CA TYR A 201 14.11 -24.00 5.37
C TYR A 201 14.54 -22.57 5.65
N LEU A 202 13.88 -21.88 6.59
CA LEU A 202 14.21 -20.53 6.98
C LEU A 202 15.51 -20.42 7.78
N LYS A 203 15.78 -21.41 8.64
CA LYS A 203 16.99 -21.44 9.46
C LYS A 203 18.27 -21.57 8.62
N ASN A 204 18.20 -22.25 7.50
CA ASN A 204 19.33 -22.48 6.61
C ASN A 204 19.48 -21.41 5.51
N TYR A 205 18.71 -20.33 5.55
CA TYR A 205 18.72 -19.26 4.54
C TYR A 205 18.54 -19.73 3.09
N ASN A 206 17.92 -20.89 2.87
CA ASN A 206 17.69 -21.44 1.54
C ASN A 206 16.66 -20.66 0.71
N TRP A 207 16.13 -19.58 1.26
CA TRP A 207 15.14 -18.67 0.62
C TRP A 207 15.79 -17.43 -0.01
N LEU A 208 17.09 -17.21 0.19
CA LEU A 208 17.90 -16.20 -0.47
C LEU A 208 18.45 -16.75 -1.79
#